data_e22defda99efa92131d7cc82a73f302d
#
_entry.id   e22defda99efa92131d7cc82a73f302d
#
_cell.length_a   1.000
_cell.length_b   1.000
_cell.length_c   1.000
_cell.angle_alpha   90.00
_cell.angle_beta   90.00
_cell.angle_gamma   90.00
#
_symmetry.space_group_name_H-M   'P 1'
#
loop_
_entity.id
_entity.type
_entity.pdbx_description
1 polymer ?
#
loop_
_entity_poly.entity_id
_entity_poly.type
_entity_poly.pdbx_seq_one_letter_code
_entity_poly.pdbx_strand_id
1 'polypeptide(L)'
;MRIFFTGGSGKAGKHVIPYLLDKGHKVLNADLVPLLYPGVTNLTACITDSGQMFNAMISYCGFDELEVGNGVPAFDAVVHFAAVARILLRPDNETFRVNTIGTYNVIEAAVKLGIKKIIIASSETTYGICFSDGQTNPHSLPLEEDYDVDPMDSYGLSKVVNEKTARSFQRRSGFDIYALRIGNVIEPHEYSELFPHYFKNPEVRRRNAFCYIDARDLGQIVDLCLKKDGLGYQVFNAGNDHNGAIIPSKDLAEQFFAGVPVTRPLEEHEALFSNRKIREMLGFREQHNWRQYVK
;
A
#
# COMPACT_ATOMS: atom_id res chain seq x y z
N MET A 1 -5.70 1.54 -19.12
CA MET A 1 -5.46 0.13 -18.74
C MET A 1 -6.74 -0.44 -18.14
N ARG A 2 -6.91 -1.75 -18.28
CA ARG A 2 -7.97 -2.54 -17.65
C ARG A 2 -7.39 -3.22 -16.40
N ILE A 3 -7.87 -2.83 -15.22
CA ILE A 3 -7.25 -3.15 -13.92
C ILE A 3 -8.17 -4.04 -13.10
N PHE A 4 -7.66 -5.18 -12.63
CA PHE A 4 -8.29 -5.97 -11.59
C PHE A 4 -7.84 -5.46 -10.22
N PHE A 5 -8.78 -4.95 -9.43
CA PHE A 5 -8.49 -4.37 -8.13
C PHE A 5 -9.14 -5.20 -7.03
N THR A 6 -8.41 -5.55 -5.97
CA THR A 6 -8.99 -6.17 -4.78
C THR A 6 -8.84 -5.26 -3.58
N GLY A 7 -9.85 -5.23 -2.71
CA GLY A 7 -9.84 -4.36 -1.54
C GLY A 7 -10.18 -2.89 -1.84
N GLY A 8 -10.87 -2.65 -2.95
CA GLY A 8 -11.24 -1.30 -3.38
C GLY A 8 -12.24 -0.60 -2.45
N SER A 9 -13.00 -1.35 -1.68
CA SER A 9 -13.96 -0.79 -0.71
C SER A 9 -13.33 -0.42 0.64
N GLY A 10 -12.05 -0.74 0.83
CA GLY A 10 -11.29 -0.37 2.04
C GLY A 10 -10.86 1.09 2.07
N LYS A 11 -10.29 1.52 3.22
CA LYS A 11 -9.87 2.93 3.46
C LYS A 11 -8.99 3.49 2.34
N ALA A 12 -8.01 2.75 1.87
CA ALA A 12 -7.14 3.17 0.77
C ALA A 12 -7.84 3.06 -0.60
N GLY A 13 -8.48 1.92 -0.86
CA GLY A 13 -9.06 1.60 -2.17
C GLY A 13 -10.12 2.58 -2.63
N LYS A 14 -10.98 3.06 -1.71
CA LYS A 14 -12.05 4.03 -2.03
C LYS A 14 -11.54 5.41 -2.48
N HIS A 15 -10.24 5.70 -2.33
CA HIS A 15 -9.58 6.90 -2.87
C HIS A 15 -8.71 6.58 -4.09
N VAL A 16 -8.07 5.41 -4.09
CA VAL A 16 -7.21 4.99 -5.21
C VAL A 16 -8.04 4.69 -6.47
N ILE A 17 -9.16 3.97 -6.36
CA ILE A 17 -10.01 3.64 -7.51
C ILE A 17 -10.53 4.89 -8.22
N PRO A 18 -11.15 5.89 -7.54
CA PRO A 18 -11.53 7.14 -8.18
C PRO A 18 -10.38 7.83 -8.93
N TYR A 19 -9.20 7.89 -8.31
CA TYR A 19 -8.02 8.46 -8.96
C TYR A 19 -7.66 7.73 -10.27
N LEU A 20 -7.70 6.39 -10.25
CA LEU A 20 -7.42 5.58 -11.45
C LEU A 20 -8.47 5.78 -12.55
N LEU A 21 -9.75 5.89 -12.19
CA LEU A 21 -10.82 6.20 -13.14
C LEU A 21 -10.63 7.57 -13.78
N ASP A 22 -10.26 8.60 -13.01
CA ASP A 22 -9.97 9.95 -13.49
C ASP A 22 -8.75 9.97 -14.44
N LYS A 23 -7.83 9.01 -14.32
CA LYS A 23 -6.71 8.79 -15.25
C LYS A 23 -7.10 7.98 -16.49
N GLY A 24 -8.38 7.63 -16.65
CA GLY A 24 -8.90 6.89 -17.81
C GLY A 24 -8.67 5.37 -17.74
N HIS A 25 -8.37 4.83 -16.58
CA HIS A 25 -8.33 3.38 -16.38
C HIS A 25 -9.74 2.81 -16.22
N LYS A 26 -9.94 1.56 -16.62
CA LYS A 26 -11.14 0.78 -16.35
C LYS A 26 -10.87 -0.18 -15.20
N VAL A 27 -11.73 -0.20 -14.18
CA VAL A 27 -11.48 -0.95 -12.95
C VAL A 27 -12.59 -1.92 -12.65
N LEU A 28 -12.26 -3.21 -12.44
CA LEU A 28 -13.11 -4.19 -11.78
C LEU A 28 -12.67 -4.33 -10.32
N ASN A 29 -13.52 -3.93 -9.39
CA ASN A 29 -13.29 -4.07 -7.97
C ASN A 29 -13.81 -5.43 -7.47
N ALA A 30 -12.93 -6.31 -7.05
CA ALA A 30 -13.24 -7.56 -6.38
C ALA A 30 -13.05 -7.40 -4.86
N ASP A 31 -14.15 -7.39 -4.12
CA ASP A 31 -14.15 -7.18 -2.66
C ASP A 31 -15.29 -7.99 -2.01
N LEU A 32 -15.30 -8.09 -0.70
CA LEU A 32 -16.42 -8.68 0.06
C LEU A 32 -17.67 -7.78 0.09
N VAL A 33 -17.47 -6.49 -0.10
CA VAL A 33 -18.52 -5.46 -0.17
C VAL A 33 -18.29 -4.55 -1.39
N PRO A 34 -19.35 -4.02 -2.03
CA PRO A 34 -19.19 -3.15 -3.19
C PRO A 34 -18.65 -1.77 -2.79
N LEU A 35 -17.85 -1.17 -3.67
CA LEU A 35 -17.53 0.26 -3.64
C LEU A 35 -18.62 1.03 -4.38
N LEU A 36 -19.38 1.85 -3.65
CA LEU A 36 -20.43 2.69 -4.22
C LEU A 36 -19.82 3.99 -4.80
N TYR A 37 -19.25 3.89 -6.01
CA TYR A 37 -18.70 5.03 -6.72
C TYR A 37 -19.03 4.91 -8.22
N PRO A 38 -19.43 6.02 -8.90
CA PRO A 38 -19.78 5.99 -10.33
C PRO A 38 -18.62 5.46 -11.18
N GLY A 39 -18.93 4.59 -12.15
CA GLY A 39 -17.94 4.03 -13.07
C GLY A 39 -17.15 2.83 -12.54
N VAL A 40 -17.38 2.40 -11.29
CA VAL A 40 -16.77 1.18 -10.74
C VAL A 40 -17.65 -0.03 -10.99
N THR A 41 -17.10 -1.04 -11.63
CA THR A 41 -17.73 -2.37 -11.68
C THR A 41 -17.30 -3.16 -10.46
N ASN A 42 -18.26 -3.74 -9.74
CA ASN A 42 -18.04 -4.51 -8.52
C ASN A 42 -18.31 -6.00 -8.74
N LEU A 43 -17.46 -6.84 -8.20
CA LEU A 43 -17.63 -8.28 -8.12
C LEU A 43 -17.40 -8.74 -6.67
N THR A 44 -18.38 -9.40 -6.07
CA THR A 44 -18.21 -9.97 -4.73
C THR A 44 -17.34 -11.22 -4.81
N ALA A 45 -16.15 -11.19 -4.22
CA ALA A 45 -15.22 -12.30 -4.25
C ALA A 45 -14.30 -12.32 -3.01
N CYS A 46 -13.96 -13.54 -2.57
CA CYS A 46 -13.07 -13.77 -1.45
C CYS A 46 -11.66 -14.14 -1.94
N ILE A 47 -10.66 -13.37 -1.55
CA ILE A 47 -9.26 -13.59 -1.96
C ILE A 47 -8.69 -14.93 -1.46
N THR A 48 -9.24 -15.52 -0.40
CA THR A 48 -8.76 -16.82 0.12
C THR A 48 -9.29 -18.00 -0.68
N ASP A 49 -10.20 -17.77 -1.61
CA ASP A 49 -10.69 -18.76 -2.57
C ASP A 49 -9.98 -18.58 -3.92
N SER A 50 -9.07 -19.50 -4.24
CA SER A 50 -8.30 -19.43 -5.49
C SER A 50 -9.17 -19.55 -6.73
N GLY A 51 -10.24 -20.36 -6.68
CA GLY A 51 -11.19 -20.52 -7.78
C GLY A 51 -11.90 -19.21 -8.10
N GLN A 52 -12.33 -18.46 -7.07
CA GLN A 52 -12.92 -17.14 -7.25
C GLN A 52 -11.92 -16.16 -7.86
N MET A 53 -10.64 -16.16 -7.44
CA MET A 53 -9.63 -15.26 -8.00
C MET A 53 -9.35 -15.54 -9.49
N PHE A 54 -9.22 -16.82 -9.89
CA PHE A 54 -9.08 -17.17 -11.30
C PHE A 54 -10.31 -16.74 -12.12
N ASN A 55 -11.53 -17.04 -11.66
CA ASN A 55 -12.75 -16.67 -12.37
C ASN A 55 -12.96 -15.17 -12.44
N ALA A 56 -12.67 -14.44 -11.38
CA ALA A 56 -12.80 -12.98 -11.34
C ALA A 56 -11.83 -12.30 -12.33
N MET A 57 -10.61 -12.81 -12.50
CA MET A 57 -9.63 -12.25 -13.43
C MET A 57 -9.90 -12.58 -14.92
N ILE A 58 -10.93 -13.35 -15.21
CA ILE A 58 -11.44 -13.60 -16.57
C ILE A 58 -12.89 -13.11 -16.71
N SER A 59 -13.31 -12.14 -15.90
CA SER A 59 -14.66 -11.54 -15.95
C SER A 59 -14.66 -10.23 -16.73
N TYR A 60 -15.82 -9.83 -17.22
CA TYR A 60 -16.02 -8.52 -17.84
C TYR A 60 -15.93 -7.38 -16.82
N CYS A 61 -15.40 -6.24 -17.23
CA CYS A 61 -15.39 -5.01 -16.42
C CYS A 61 -16.67 -4.17 -16.53
N GLY A 62 -17.64 -4.58 -17.35
CA GLY A 62 -18.89 -3.87 -17.55
C GLY A 62 -19.71 -4.49 -18.67
N PHE A 63 -21.00 -4.12 -18.74
CA PHE A 63 -21.91 -4.59 -19.80
C PHE A 63 -21.51 -4.12 -21.19
N ASP A 64 -20.82 -2.97 -21.29
CA ASP A 64 -20.26 -2.44 -22.54
C ASP A 64 -19.26 -3.43 -23.19
N GLU A 65 -18.52 -4.19 -22.43
CA GLU A 65 -17.62 -5.23 -22.97
C GLU A 65 -18.37 -6.44 -23.53
N LEU A 66 -19.54 -6.78 -22.98
CA LEU A 66 -20.40 -7.82 -23.52
C LEU A 66 -20.96 -7.45 -24.90
N GLU A 67 -21.31 -6.17 -25.09
CA GLU A 67 -21.90 -5.69 -26.32
C GLU A 67 -20.94 -5.76 -27.52
N VAL A 68 -19.63 -5.72 -27.27
CA VAL A 68 -18.60 -5.83 -28.31
C VAL A 68 -18.55 -7.22 -28.95
N GLY A 69 -18.86 -8.30 -28.19
CA GLY A 69 -18.95 -9.67 -28.71
C GLY A 69 -17.62 -10.33 -29.06
N ASN A 70 -16.47 -9.82 -28.60
CA ASN A 70 -15.13 -10.33 -28.87
C ASN A 70 -14.56 -11.22 -27.74
N GLY A 71 -15.41 -11.70 -26.83
CA GLY A 71 -14.99 -12.42 -25.62
C GLY A 71 -14.49 -11.49 -24.53
N VAL A 72 -14.00 -12.08 -23.42
CA VAL A 72 -13.52 -11.31 -22.26
C VAL A 72 -12.13 -10.73 -22.55
N PRO A 73 -11.92 -9.42 -22.50
CA PRO A 73 -10.59 -8.83 -22.65
C PRO A 73 -9.69 -9.22 -21.46
N ALA A 74 -8.38 -9.38 -21.70
CA ALA A 74 -7.43 -9.60 -20.61
C ALA A 74 -7.26 -8.35 -19.74
N PHE A 75 -6.96 -8.53 -18.45
CA PHE A 75 -6.51 -7.44 -17.60
C PHE A 75 -5.05 -7.08 -17.93
N ASP A 76 -4.74 -5.80 -17.92
CA ASP A 76 -3.39 -5.28 -18.09
C ASP A 76 -2.60 -5.37 -16.78
N ALA A 77 -3.29 -5.19 -15.65
CA ALA A 77 -2.67 -5.16 -14.33
C ALA A 77 -3.59 -5.64 -13.21
N VAL A 78 -2.95 -6.07 -12.12
CA VAL A 78 -3.61 -6.37 -10.83
C VAL A 78 -3.11 -5.39 -9.78
N VAL A 79 -4.04 -4.80 -9.01
CA VAL A 79 -3.76 -4.04 -7.78
C VAL A 79 -4.42 -4.77 -6.62
N HIS A 80 -3.62 -5.26 -5.69
CA HIS A 80 -4.08 -6.10 -4.58
C HIS A 80 -3.95 -5.38 -3.24
N PHE A 81 -5.05 -4.83 -2.74
CA PHE A 81 -5.15 -4.14 -1.46
C PHE A 81 -6.00 -4.88 -0.43
N ALA A 82 -6.73 -5.93 -0.83
CA ALA A 82 -7.56 -6.71 0.08
C ALA A 82 -6.71 -7.39 1.16
N ALA A 83 -7.02 -7.12 2.41
CA ALA A 83 -6.35 -7.68 3.57
C ALA A 83 -7.18 -7.48 4.85
N VAL A 84 -6.89 -8.25 5.89
CA VAL A 84 -7.14 -7.81 7.27
C VAL A 84 -6.10 -6.74 7.58
N ALA A 85 -6.52 -5.48 7.65
CA ALA A 85 -5.64 -4.31 7.46
C ALA A 85 -4.82 -3.89 8.69
N ARG A 86 -4.94 -4.57 9.82
CA ARG A 86 -4.15 -4.38 11.05
C ARG A 86 -4.43 -5.49 12.06
N ILE A 87 -3.66 -5.52 13.14
CA ILE A 87 -3.96 -6.34 14.32
C ILE A 87 -5.30 -5.96 14.96
N LEU A 88 -5.84 -6.80 15.80
CA LEU A 88 -7.08 -6.57 16.60
C LEU A 88 -8.36 -6.38 15.77
N LEU A 89 -8.36 -6.74 14.48
CA LEU A 89 -9.57 -6.86 13.66
C LEU A 89 -10.06 -8.30 13.59
N ARG A 90 -9.14 -9.24 13.61
CA ARG A 90 -9.36 -10.70 13.61
C ARG A 90 -8.31 -11.35 14.52
N PRO A 91 -8.51 -12.60 14.97
CA PRO A 91 -7.45 -13.37 15.62
C PRO A 91 -6.18 -13.44 14.76
N ASP A 92 -5.02 -13.51 15.39
CA ASP A 92 -3.72 -13.42 14.71
C ASP A 92 -3.53 -14.48 13.62
N ASN A 93 -3.87 -15.72 13.90
CA ASN A 93 -3.80 -16.81 12.93
C ASN A 93 -4.71 -16.57 11.72
N GLU A 94 -5.90 -15.98 11.92
CA GLU A 94 -6.81 -15.65 10.83
C GLU A 94 -6.31 -14.43 10.03
N THR A 95 -5.77 -13.42 10.70
CA THR A 95 -5.10 -12.27 10.04
C THR A 95 -3.97 -12.76 9.15
N PHE A 96 -3.09 -13.61 9.68
CA PHE A 96 -1.97 -14.20 8.93
C PHE A 96 -2.47 -15.04 7.76
N ARG A 97 -3.43 -15.95 8.00
CA ARG A 97 -4.00 -16.83 6.97
C ARG A 97 -4.62 -16.05 5.81
N VAL A 98 -5.52 -15.11 6.11
CA VAL A 98 -6.21 -14.32 5.09
C VAL A 98 -5.22 -13.53 4.25
N ASN A 99 -4.27 -12.85 4.90
CA ASN A 99 -3.33 -12.00 4.21
C ASN A 99 -2.34 -12.80 3.35
N THR A 100 -1.83 -13.92 3.85
CA THR A 100 -0.81 -14.70 3.12
C THR A 100 -1.43 -15.55 2.01
N ILE A 101 -2.47 -16.32 2.31
CA ILE A 101 -3.14 -17.16 1.30
C ILE A 101 -3.83 -16.28 0.26
N GLY A 102 -4.50 -15.19 0.70
CA GLY A 102 -5.14 -14.25 -0.24
C GLY A 102 -4.15 -13.65 -1.23
N THR A 103 -3.02 -13.14 -0.75
CA THR A 103 -1.98 -12.57 -1.63
C THR A 103 -1.39 -13.63 -2.55
N TYR A 104 -1.14 -14.84 -2.04
CA TYR A 104 -0.65 -15.95 -2.87
C TYR A 104 -1.61 -16.27 -4.01
N ASN A 105 -2.91 -16.45 -3.72
CA ASN A 105 -3.94 -16.75 -4.70
C ASN A 105 -4.05 -15.67 -5.79
N VAL A 106 -4.02 -14.40 -5.38
CA VAL A 106 -4.12 -13.27 -6.32
C VAL A 106 -2.91 -13.22 -7.25
N ILE A 107 -1.69 -13.32 -6.71
CA ILE A 107 -0.47 -13.31 -7.52
C ILE A 107 -0.41 -14.55 -8.42
N GLU A 108 -0.75 -15.74 -7.91
CA GLU A 108 -0.75 -16.98 -8.66
C GLU A 108 -1.69 -16.90 -9.85
N ALA A 109 -2.94 -16.47 -9.64
CA ALA A 109 -3.93 -16.30 -10.69
C ALA A 109 -3.44 -15.30 -11.75
N ALA A 110 -2.96 -14.12 -11.32
CA ALA A 110 -2.43 -13.11 -12.22
C ALA A 110 -1.29 -13.64 -13.09
N VAL A 111 -0.30 -14.30 -12.50
CA VAL A 111 0.87 -14.84 -13.22
C VAL A 111 0.47 -15.96 -14.17
N LYS A 112 -0.40 -16.88 -13.75
CA LYS A 112 -0.87 -17.99 -14.61
C LYS A 112 -1.75 -17.53 -15.76
N LEU A 113 -2.48 -16.42 -15.60
CA LEU A 113 -3.28 -15.78 -16.65
C LEU A 113 -2.48 -14.81 -17.53
N GLY A 114 -1.18 -14.66 -17.27
CA GLY A 114 -0.29 -13.82 -18.08
C GLY A 114 -0.40 -12.32 -17.83
N ILE A 115 -0.98 -11.89 -16.70
CA ILE A 115 -1.06 -10.49 -16.30
C ILE A 115 0.32 -10.06 -15.78
N LYS A 116 1.02 -9.20 -16.52
CA LYS A 116 2.45 -8.94 -16.30
C LYS A 116 2.77 -7.84 -15.28
N LYS A 117 1.76 -7.08 -14.86
CA LYS A 117 1.91 -5.98 -13.88
C LYS A 117 1.08 -6.28 -12.64
N ILE A 118 1.75 -6.39 -11.49
CA ILE A 118 1.09 -6.69 -10.22
C ILE A 118 1.61 -5.73 -9.15
N ILE A 119 0.70 -5.03 -8.48
CA ILE A 119 1.00 -4.12 -7.37
C ILE A 119 0.32 -4.67 -6.13
N ILE A 120 1.07 -4.92 -5.05
CA ILE A 120 0.53 -5.42 -3.78
C ILE A 120 0.70 -4.42 -2.65
N ALA A 121 -0.26 -4.36 -1.74
CA ALA A 121 -0.15 -3.62 -0.50
C ALA A 121 0.71 -4.37 0.51
N SER A 122 1.94 -3.89 0.76
CA SER A 122 2.70 -4.12 1.97
C SER A 122 2.41 -3.03 3.00
N SER A 123 3.23 -2.84 4.02
CA SER A 123 2.95 -1.92 5.12
C SER A 123 4.23 -1.41 5.78
N GLU A 124 4.18 -0.20 6.35
CA GLU A 124 5.18 0.32 7.28
C GLU A 124 5.41 -0.60 8.49
N THR A 125 4.42 -1.43 8.84
CA THR A 125 4.52 -2.36 9.98
C THR A 125 5.60 -3.42 9.81
N THR A 126 6.07 -3.67 8.58
CA THR A 126 7.21 -4.56 8.31
C THR A 126 8.49 -4.12 9.02
N TYR A 127 8.64 -2.84 9.34
CA TYR A 127 9.81 -2.30 10.05
C TYR A 127 9.86 -2.66 11.54
N GLY A 128 8.83 -3.31 12.08
CA GLY A 128 8.85 -3.89 13.44
C GLY A 128 8.61 -2.92 14.59
N ILE A 129 8.23 -1.66 14.32
CA ILE A 129 8.00 -0.67 15.38
C ILE A 129 6.52 -0.38 15.64
N CYS A 130 5.66 -0.52 14.62
CA CYS A 130 4.27 -0.08 14.70
C CYS A 130 3.45 -0.87 15.73
N PHE A 131 3.46 -2.19 15.64
CA PHE A 131 2.72 -3.09 16.52
C PHE A 131 3.64 -3.97 17.40
N SER A 132 4.83 -3.45 17.70
CA SER A 132 5.75 -4.12 18.60
C SER A 132 5.21 -4.21 20.04
N ASP A 133 5.60 -5.24 20.76
CA ASP A 133 5.43 -5.30 22.20
C ASP A 133 6.39 -4.31 22.87
N GLY A 134 5.89 -3.52 23.81
CA GLY A 134 6.63 -2.43 24.42
C GLY A 134 7.00 -1.30 23.44
N GLN A 135 8.05 -0.56 23.75
CA GLN A 135 8.62 0.50 22.90
C GLN A 135 9.88 -0.02 22.20
N THR A 136 9.74 -0.45 20.95
CA THR A 136 10.86 -0.89 20.12
C THR A 136 11.41 0.27 19.30
N ASN A 137 12.73 0.35 19.20
CA ASN A 137 13.41 1.29 18.31
C ASN A 137 13.67 0.63 16.95
N PRO A 138 13.69 1.40 15.86
CA PRO A 138 14.24 0.91 14.59
C PRO A 138 15.76 0.71 14.70
N HIS A 139 16.34 -0.09 13.80
CA HIS A 139 17.79 -0.33 13.78
C HIS A 139 18.56 0.89 13.24
N SER A 140 17.90 1.67 12.39
CA SER A 140 18.45 2.91 11.81
C SER A 140 17.34 3.83 11.31
N LEU A 141 17.66 5.11 11.09
CA LEU A 141 16.82 6.12 10.49
C LEU A 141 17.56 6.83 9.35
N PRO A 142 16.86 7.33 8.33
CA PRO A 142 15.45 7.06 8.06
C PRO A 142 15.21 5.60 7.68
N LEU A 143 13.94 5.15 7.76
CA LEU A 143 13.52 3.82 7.31
C LEU A 143 13.53 3.78 5.79
N GLU A 144 14.45 3.03 5.20
CA GLU A 144 14.59 2.84 3.75
C GLU A 144 14.27 1.39 3.36
N GLU A 145 14.07 1.09 2.08
CA GLU A 145 13.52 -0.19 1.64
C GLU A 145 14.48 -1.38 1.80
N ASP A 146 15.78 -1.15 1.90
CA ASP A 146 16.81 -2.17 2.15
C ASP A 146 16.97 -2.55 3.63
N TYR A 147 16.18 -1.91 4.51
CA TYR A 147 16.12 -2.22 5.94
C TYR A 147 15.79 -3.68 6.21
N ASP A 148 16.47 -4.29 7.17
CA ASP A 148 16.17 -5.64 7.63
C ASP A 148 14.85 -5.64 8.42
N VAL A 149 13.79 -6.17 7.81
CA VAL A 149 12.42 -6.11 8.32
C VAL A 149 12.19 -7.14 9.42
N ASP A 150 11.65 -6.69 10.55
CA ASP A 150 11.61 -7.46 11.80
C ASP A 150 10.30 -7.24 12.60
N PRO A 151 9.11 -7.53 12.02
CA PRO A 151 7.85 -7.35 12.74
C PRO A 151 7.64 -8.42 13.82
N MET A 152 7.08 -8.02 14.95
CA MET A 152 6.68 -8.90 16.04
C MET A 152 5.23 -9.38 15.91
N ASP A 153 4.41 -8.68 15.18
CA ASP A 153 2.98 -8.93 15.05
C ASP A 153 2.61 -9.76 13.81
N SER A 154 1.45 -10.41 13.87
CA SER A 154 0.95 -11.29 12.81
C SER A 154 0.62 -10.55 11.51
N TYR A 155 0.20 -9.28 11.59
CA TYR A 155 -0.08 -8.47 10.41
C TYR A 155 1.21 -8.07 9.69
N GLY A 156 2.17 -7.49 10.40
CA GLY A 156 3.48 -7.14 9.84
C GLY A 156 4.20 -8.36 9.26
N LEU A 157 4.20 -9.49 10.00
CA LEU A 157 4.76 -10.75 9.52
C LEU A 157 4.07 -11.21 8.22
N SER A 158 2.74 -11.12 8.14
CA SER A 158 2.01 -11.48 6.91
C SER A 158 2.46 -10.63 5.70
N LYS A 159 2.77 -9.35 5.93
CA LYS A 159 3.27 -8.45 4.86
C LYS A 159 4.69 -8.80 4.42
N VAL A 160 5.58 -9.17 5.34
CA VAL A 160 6.92 -9.69 5.00
C VAL A 160 6.81 -10.96 4.16
N VAL A 161 5.94 -11.90 4.54
CA VAL A 161 5.68 -13.14 3.75
C VAL A 161 5.16 -12.78 2.36
N ASN A 162 4.27 -11.81 2.24
CA ASN A 162 3.72 -11.35 0.96
C ASN A 162 4.81 -10.73 0.05
N GLU A 163 5.74 -9.95 0.60
CA GLU A 163 6.90 -9.44 -0.15
C GLU A 163 7.79 -10.59 -0.67
N LYS A 164 8.06 -11.60 0.16
CA LYS A 164 8.83 -12.79 -0.25
C LYS A 164 8.08 -13.62 -1.30
N THR A 165 6.77 -13.76 -1.16
CA THR A 165 5.89 -14.41 -2.15
C THR A 165 5.97 -13.67 -3.49
N ALA A 166 5.78 -12.36 -3.50
CA ALA A 166 5.88 -11.52 -4.68
C ALA A 166 7.25 -11.67 -5.39
N ARG A 167 8.34 -11.62 -4.62
CA ARG A 167 9.70 -11.83 -5.16
C ARG A 167 9.87 -13.22 -5.76
N SER A 168 9.32 -14.26 -5.14
CA SER A 168 9.38 -15.64 -5.66
C SER A 168 8.66 -15.76 -7.00
N PHE A 169 7.45 -15.20 -7.12
CA PHE A 169 6.70 -15.19 -8.36
C PHE A 169 7.38 -14.37 -9.45
N GLN A 170 7.95 -13.20 -9.11
CA GLN A 170 8.72 -12.41 -10.06
C GLN A 170 9.90 -13.19 -10.65
N ARG A 171 10.69 -13.86 -9.79
CA ARG A 171 11.87 -14.63 -10.23
C ARG A 171 11.55 -15.73 -11.25
N ARG A 172 10.38 -16.35 -11.17
CA ARG A 172 9.99 -17.42 -12.10
C ARG A 172 9.23 -16.94 -13.32
N SER A 173 8.53 -15.79 -13.23
CA SER A 173 7.73 -15.24 -14.33
C SER A 173 8.45 -14.19 -15.17
N GLY A 174 9.40 -13.46 -14.56
CA GLY A 174 10.00 -12.27 -15.14
C GLY A 174 9.09 -11.03 -15.16
N PHE A 175 7.91 -11.11 -14.55
CA PHE A 175 6.91 -10.03 -14.56
C PHE A 175 7.29 -8.91 -13.59
N ASP A 176 6.68 -7.73 -13.76
CA ASP A 176 6.81 -6.62 -12.82
C ASP A 176 5.89 -6.81 -11.63
N ILE A 177 6.44 -7.01 -10.44
CA ILE A 177 5.68 -7.15 -9.20
C ILE A 177 6.21 -6.16 -8.17
N TYR A 178 5.40 -5.15 -7.81
CA TYR A 178 5.79 -4.09 -6.89
C TYR A 178 5.03 -4.19 -5.57
N ALA A 179 5.74 -4.16 -4.46
CA ALA A 179 5.18 -4.13 -3.11
C ALA A 179 5.26 -2.70 -2.57
N LEU A 180 4.13 -2.13 -2.16
CA LEU A 180 4.04 -0.82 -1.54
C LEU A 180 3.98 -0.97 -0.02
N ARG A 181 5.05 -0.62 0.69
CA ARG A 181 5.00 -0.42 2.14
C ARG A 181 4.24 0.86 2.40
N ILE A 182 2.94 0.72 2.62
CA ILE A 182 2.03 1.86 2.77
C ILE A 182 2.16 2.38 4.20
N GLY A 183 2.43 3.69 4.33
CA GLY A 183 2.38 4.41 5.59
C GLY A 183 0.94 4.55 6.12
N ASN A 184 0.79 5.17 7.29
CA ASN A 184 -0.55 5.42 7.84
C ASN A 184 -1.40 6.25 6.88
N VAL A 185 -2.44 5.65 6.31
CA VAL A 185 -3.32 6.31 5.33
C VAL A 185 -4.18 7.37 6.03
N ILE A 186 -4.10 8.61 5.54
CA ILE A 186 -4.90 9.76 6.00
C ILE A 186 -5.89 10.15 4.91
N GLU A 187 -7.16 10.21 5.28
CA GLU A 187 -8.23 10.69 4.42
C GLU A 187 -8.38 12.21 4.51
N PRO A 188 -8.92 12.89 3.50
CA PRO A 188 -9.02 14.36 3.49
C PRO A 188 -9.67 14.98 4.73
N HIS A 189 -10.70 14.35 5.29
CA HIS A 189 -11.40 14.84 6.49
C HIS A 189 -10.59 14.62 7.78
N GLU A 190 -9.74 13.60 7.82
CA GLU A 190 -8.95 13.24 9.00
C GLU A 190 -7.87 14.28 9.36
N TYR A 191 -7.48 15.16 8.42
CA TYR A 191 -6.48 16.18 8.73
C TYR A 191 -6.94 17.13 9.85
N SER A 192 -8.15 17.65 9.74
CA SER A 192 -8.71 18.53 10.77
C SER A 192 -9.06 17.82 12.07
N GLU A 193 -9.35 16.52 12.01
CA GLU A 193 -9.74 15.71 13.17
C GLU A 193 -8.53 15.19 13.96
N LEU A 194 -7.50 14.68 13.28
CA LEU A 194 -6.41 13.93 13.90
C LEU A 194 -5.16 14.78 14.19
N PHE A 195 -4.76 15.65 13.25
CA PHE A 195 -3.48 16.34 13.35
C PHE A 195 -3.37 17.31 14.52
N PRO A 196 -4.43 18.06 14.93
CA PRO A 196 -4.38 18.88 16.15
C PRO A 196 -4.08 18.07 17.42
N HIS A 197 -4.54 16.81 17.47
CA HIS A 197 -4.19 15.89 18.55
C HIS A 197 -2.73 15.41 18.45
N TYR A 198 -2.27 15.09 17.25
CA TYR A 198 -0.88 14.65 17.02
C TYR A 198 0.13 15.73 17.37
N PHE A 199 -0.18 17.00 17.13
CA PHE A 199 0.71 18.12 17.48
C PHE A 199 0.85 18.34 18.98
N LYS A 200 -0.23 18.11 19.73
CA LYS A 200 -0.23 18.21 21.19
C LYS A 200 0.41 17.00 21.86
N ASN A 201 0.34 15.83 21.23
CA ASN A 201 0.77 14.54 21.76
C ASN A 201 1.58 13.77 20.70
N PRO A 202 2.77 14.27 20.30
CA PRO A 202 3.53 13.66 19.20
C PRO A 202 3.92 12.21 19.44
N GLU A 203 4.06 11.80 20.71
CA GLU A 203 4.39 10.43 21.11
C GLU A 203 3.40 9.38 20.57
N VAL A 204 2.15 9.73 20.30
CA VAL A 204 1.16 8.81 19.71
C VAL A 204 1.53 8.38 18.28
N ARG A 205 2.42 9.16 17.62
CA ARG A 205 2.91 8.88 16.26
C ARG A 205 4.27 8.23 16.22
N ARG A 206 4.91 8.02 17.37
CA ARG A 206 6.23 7.37 17.46
C ARG A 206 6.25 6.00 16.79
N ARG A 207 5.21 5.18 17.03
CA ARG A 207 5.10 3.83 16.47
C ARG A 207 5.00 3.78 14.94
N ASN A 208 4.61 4.87 14.31
CA ASN A 208 4.59 5.03 12.87
C ASN A 208 5.83 5.76 12.32
N ALA A 209 6.86 5.98 13.13
CA ALA A 209 7.98 6.86 12.78
C ALA A 209 7.50 8.21 12.20
N PHE A 210 6.39 8.74 12.72
CA PHE A 210 5.73 9.98 12.29
C PHE A 210 5.34 10.02 10.80
N CYS A 211 5.26 8.85 10.13
CA CYS A 211 4.90 8.80 8.74
C CYS A 211 3.38 8.82 8.52
N TYR A 212 2.99 9.23 7.33
CA TYR A 212 1.64 9.11 6.79
C TYR A 212 1.69 9.08 5.26
N ILE A 213 0.58 8.74 4.65
CA ILE A 213 0.31 8.94 3.23
C ILE A 213 -1.09 9.50 3.04
N ASP A 214 -1.24 10.59 2.29
CA ASP A 214 -2.56 11.03 1.84
C ASP A 214 -3.18 9.99 0.91
N ALA A 215 -4.43 9.65 1.15
CA ALA A 215 -5.14 8.62 0.41
C ALA A 215 -5.22 8.91 -1.10
N ARG A 216 -5.21 10.19 -1.50
CA ARG A 216 -5.23 10.65 -2.91
C ARG A 216 -3.83 10.52 -3.53
N ASP A 217 -2.78 10.86 -2.77
CA ASP A 217 -1.39 10.70 -3.22
C ASP A 217 -1.02 9.22 -3.36
N LEU A 218 -1.63 8.34 -2.58
CA LEU A 218 -1.51 6.90 -2.80
C LEU A 218 -2.09 6.48 -4.16
N GLY A 219 -3.15 7.12 -4.62
CA GLY A 219 -3.68 6.95 -5.98
C GLY A 219 -2.65 7.32 -7.06
N GLN A 220 -1.93 8.44 -6.87
CA GLN A 220 -0.82 8.83 -7.76
C GLN A 220 0.30 7.76 -7.76
N ILE A 221 0.69 7.27 -6.58
CA ILE A 221 1.74 6.23 -6.46
C ILE A 221 1.35 4.98 -7.25
N VAL A 222 0.11 4.52 -7.13
CA VAL A 222 -0.38 3.33 -7.86
C VAL A 222 -0.36 3.57 -9.36
N ASP A 223 -0.83 4.73 -9.85
CA ASP A 223 -0.82 5.09 -11.27
C ASP A 223 0.61 5.14 -11.84
N LEU A 224 1.56 5.71 -11.09
CA LEU A 224 2.98 5.73 -11.46
C LEU A 224 3.57 4.31 -11.54
N CYS A 225 3.24 3.43 -10.59
CA CYS A 225 3.64 2.02 -10.63
C CYS A 225 3.07 1.30 -11.85
N LEU A 226 1.80 1.56 -12.22
CA LEU A 226 1.14 0.97 -13.39
C LEU A 226 1.85 1.38 -14.68
N LYS A 227 2.32 2.62 -14.79
CA LYS A 227 2.98 3.19 -15.98
C LYS A 227 4.45 2.83 -16.11
N LYS A 228 5.10 2.39 -15.03
CA LYS A 228 6.54 2.09 -15.03
C LYS A 228 6.78 0.60 -15.22
N ASP A 229 7.37 0.23 -16.34
CA ASP A 229 7.70 -1.15 -16.70
C ASP A 229 9.18 -1.46 -16.56
N GLY A 230 9.50 -2.75 -16.48
CA GLY A 230 10.86 -3.27 -16.58
C GLY A 230 11.68 -3.19 -15.29
N LEU A 231 11.04 -2.95 -14.14
CA LEU A 231 11.74 -2.89 -12.85
C LEU A 231 11.81 -4.25 -12.14
N GLY A 232 11.12 -5.27 -12.66
CA GLY A 232 11.08 -6.60 -12.05
C GLY A 232 10.41 -6.61 -10.68
N TYR A 233 11.12 -7.03 -9.63
CA TYR A 233 10.64 -6.93 -8.25
C TYR A 233 11.13 -5.66 -7.58
N GLN A 234 10.18 -4.89 -7.05
CA GLN A 234 10.51 -3.71 -6.25
C GLN A 234 9.70 -3.66 -4.96
N VAL A 235 10.32 -3.11 -3.92
CA VAL A 235 9.63 -2.62 -2.72
C VAL A 235 9.76 -1.11 -2.72
N PHE A 236 8.66 -0.41 -2.43
CA PHE A 236 8.62 1.05 -2.33
C PHE A 236 7.94 1.48 -1.03
N ASN A 237 8.54 2.42 -0.33
CA ASN A 237 7.88 3.14 0.75
C ASN A 237 6.86 4.12 0.18
N ALA A 238 5.59 3.85 0.40
CA ALA A 238 4.48 4.72 0.00
C ALA A 238 4.10 5.65 1.17
N GLY A 239 4.80 6.75 1.27
CA GLY A 239 4.63 7.79 2.29
C GLY A 239 4.73 9.20 1.70
N ASN A 240 4.25 10.19 2.44
CA ASN A 240 4.43 11.60 2.10
C ASN A 240 5.90 12.03 2.26
N ASP A 241 6.30 13.15 1.65
CA ASP A 241 7.67 13.68 1.71
C ASP A 241 8.03 14.14 3.13
N HIS A 242 7.03 14.68 3.86
CA HIS A 242 7.21 15.26 5.18
C HIS A 242 6.69 14.36 6.29
N ASN A 243 7.28 14.48 7.47
CA ASN A 243 6.77 13.86 8.68
C ASN A 243 5.41 14.44 9.09
N GLY A 244 4.63 13.70 9.88
CA GLY A 244 3.31 14.07 10.38
C GLY A 244 3.34 14.90 11.68
N ALA A 245 4.43 15.62 11.96
CA ALA A 245 4.60 16.43 13.16
C ALA A 245 5.05 17.87 12.80
N ILE A 246 4.89 18.79 13.75
CA ILE A 246 5.44 20.16 13.65
C ILE A 246 6.93 20.20 14.01
N ILE A 247 7.45 19.17 14.65
CA ILE A 247 8.82 19.05 15.14
C ILE A 247 9.75 18.70 13.96
N PRO A 248 10.93 19.33 13.82
CA PRO A 248 11.92 18.97 12.83
C PRO A 248 12.35 17.51 12.93
N SER A 249 12.66 16.87 11.82
CA SER A 249 12.94 15.43 11.75
C SER A 249 14.16 15.01 12.57
N LYS A 250 15.18 15.88 12.64
CA LYS A 250 16.34 15.63 13.50
C LYS A 250 15.93 15.59 14.97
N ASP A 251 15.10 16.54 15.41
CA ASP A 251 14.65 16.63 16.80
C ASP A 251 13.72 15.45 17.15
N LEU A 252 12.88 15.01 16.19
CA LEU A 252 12.07 13.78 16.33
C LEU A 252 12.97 12.55 16.54
N ALA A 253 14.04 12.41 15.75
CA ALA A 253 14.99 11.32 15.89
C ALA A 253 15.69 11.35 17.25
N GLU A 254 16.17 12.51 17.69
CA GLU A 254 16.85 12.68 18.98
C GLU A 254 15.90 12.44 20.16
N GLN A 255 14.68 12.96 20.10
CA GLN A 255 13.71 12.90 21.21
C GLN A 255 13.07 11.51 21.35
N PHE A 256 12.68 10.88 20.24
CA PHE A 256 11.85 9.67 20.26
C PHE A 256 12.61 8.39 19.92
N PHE A 257 13.80 8.50 19.33
CA PHE A 257 14.64 7.38 18.90
C PHE A 257 16.09 7.56 19.34
N ALA A 258 16.28 8.08 20.57
CA ALA A 258 17.62 8.32 21.12
C ALA A 258 18.52 7.08 21.00
N GLY A 259 19.73 7.28 20.49
CA GLY A 259 20.72 6.21 20.29
C GLY A 259 20.53 5.39 19.00
N VAL A 260 19.49 5.63 18.23
CA VAL A 260 19.31 5.01 16.91
C VAL A 260 20.22 5.69 15.88
N PRO A 261 21.04 4.95 15.12
CA PRO A 261 21.90 5.54 14.09
C PRO A 261 21.09 6.26 13.01
N VAL A 262 21.47 7.49 12.70
CA VAL A 262 20.97 8.22 11.53
C VAL A 262 21.96 8.02 10.39
N THR A 263 21.57 7.29 9.35
CA THR A 263 22.47 6.80 8.29
C THR A 263 22.86 7.86 7.28
N ARG A 264 22.10 8.97 7.20
CA ARG A 264 22.37 10.13 6.35
C ARG A 264 21.75 11.40 6.92
N PRO A 265 22.16 12.58 6.46
CA PRO A 265 21.49 13.83 6.83
C PRO A 265 20.00 13.80 6.46
N LEU A 266 19.16 14.35 7.34
CA LEU A 266 17.72 14.55 7.12
C LEU A 266 17.46 16.02 6.77
N GLU A 267 16.56 16.25 5.80
CA GLU A 267 16.00 17.58 5.59
C GLU A 267 15.13 17.96 6.80
N GLU A 268 14.82 19.25 6.96
CA GLU A 268 14.17 19.79 8.16
C GLU A 268 12.90 19.05 8.57
N HIS A 269 12.06 18.70 7.62
CA HIS A 269 10.80 18.00 7.87
C HIS A 269 10.64 16.71 7.05
N GLU A 270 11.73 16.16 6.54
CA GLU A 270 11.70 14.89 5.79
C GLU A 270 11.08 13.76 6.63
N ALA A 271 10.23 12.94 6.03
CA ALA A 271 9.69 11.78 6.72
C ALA A 271 10.79 10.80 7.16
N LEU A 272 10.75 10.36 8.43
CA LEU A 272 11.64 9.31 8.93
C LEU A 272 11.38 7.94 8.26
N PHE A 273 10.28 7.81 7.56
CA PHE A 273 9.94 6.74 6.63
C PHE A 273 10.20 7.28 5.22
N SER A 274 11.40 7.01 4.70
CA SER A 274 11.90 7.65 3.47
C SER A 274 11.13 7.17 2.23
N ASN A 275 10.61 8.12 1.48
CA ASN A 275 10.00 7.86 0.17
C ASN A 275 10.96 8.23 -0.99
N ARG A 276 12.26 8.41 -0.71
CA ARG A 276 13.24 8.84 -1.71
C ARG A 276 13.26 7.94 -2.93
N LYS A 277 13.25 6.63 -2.73
CA LYS A 277 13.30 5.65 -3.82
C LYS A 277 12.13 5.80 -4.79
N ILE A 278 10.91 5.97 -4.30
CA ILE A 278 9.72 6.13 -5.16
C ILE A 278 9.74 7.48 -5.90
N ARG A 279 10.27 8.52 -5.28
CA ARG A 279 10.48 9.83 -5.92
C ARG A 279 11.50 9.75 -7.06
N GLU A 280 12.62 9.09 -6.84
CA GLU A 280 13.70 8.95 -7.83
C GLU A 280 13.32 8.00 -8.97
N MET A 281 12.74 6.84 -8.67
CA MET A 281 12.47 5.80 -9.66
C MET A 281 11.17 6.01 -10.43
N LEU A 282 10.13 6.53 -9.78
CA LEU A 282 8.79 6.69 -10.36
C LEU A 282 8.40 8.14 -10.60
N GLY A 283 9.13 9.10 -10.06
CA GLY A 283 8.84 10.52 -10.20
C GLY A 283 7.67 11.00 -9.34
N PHE A 284 7.36 10.28 -8.25
CA PHE A 284 6.33 10.72 -7.30
C PHE A 284 6.60 12.15 -6.81
N ARG A 285 5.54 12.93 -6.68
CA ARG A 285 5.55 14.27 -6.10
C ARG A 285 4.34 14.42 -5.21
N GLU A 286 4.58 14.67 -3.91
CA GLU A 286 3.54 14.95 -2.93
C GLU A 286 2.64 16.11 -3.40
N GLN A 287 1.34 15.90 -3.41
CA GLN A 287 0.34 16.92 -3.74
C GLN A 287 -0.44 17.37 -2.52
N HIS A 288 -0.53 16.53 -1.51
CA HIS A 288 -1.35 16.73 -0.32
C HIS A 288 -0.52 16.63 0.96
N ASN A 289 0.02 17.77 1.41
CA ASN A 289 0.73 17.88 2.68
C ASN A 289 -0.22 18.38 3.77
N TRP A 290 -0.13 17.84 4.99
CA TRP A 290 -0.98 18.25 6.10
C TRP A 290 -0.91 19.75 6.39
N ARG A 291 0.21 20.41 6.12
CA ARG A 291 0.39 21.86 6.28
C ARG A 291 -0.55 22.70 5.42
N GLN A 292 -1.16 22.12 4.40
CA GLN A 292 -2.17 22.77 3.56
C GLN A 292 -3.55 22.76 4.21
N TYR A 293 -3.81 21.84 5.15
CA TYR A 293 -5.14 21.55 5.69
C TYR A 293 -5.28 21.87 7.17
N VAL A 294 -4.19 21.99 7.92
CA VAL A 294 -4.17 22.26 9.36
C VAL A 294 -3.40 23.53 9.61
N LYS A 295 -4.07 24.50 10.27
CA LYS A 295 -3.48 25.81 10.63
C LYS A 295 -2.96 25.80 12.05
#